data_93c1af6598d979b131a4194cdb7452fd
#
_entry.id   93c1af6598d979b131a4194cdb7452fd
#
_cell.length_a   1.000
_cell.length_b   1.000
_cell.length_c   1.000
_cell.angle_alpha   90.00
_cell.angle_beta   90.00
_cell.angle_gamma   90.00
#
_symmetry.space_group_name_H-M   'P 1'
#
loop_
_entity.id
_entity.type
_entity.pdbx_description
1 polymer ?
#
loop_
_entity_poly.entity_id
_entity_poly.type
_entity_poly.pdbx_seq_one_letter_code
_entity_poly.pdbx_strand_id
1 'polypeptide(L)'
;LGGLRSAQNASKLNRSDMKHGSNDMKPAHCDMKMASNCTKTAGNGMKLPALFVSCVGSAAAAMVNICAFVIFFLVVMALVRQAWPTVPPLALGLLELTGGITSLEASPAGFCMAAALLGWGGVSVHCQTAAVLEDTGLSLKRYLLAKALQAVISALFALGLCCFSL
;
A
#
# COMPACT_ATOMS: atom_id res chain seq x y z
N LEU A 1 -61.31 0.47 -18.86
CA LEU A 1 -59.94 0.02 -19.31
C LEU A 1 -58.83 1.04 -19.03
N GLY A 2 -59.07 2.17 -18.38
CA GLY A 2 -58.06 3.20 -18.06
C GLY A 2 -57.35 3.06 -16.71
N GLY A 3 -57.89 2.29 -15.76
CA GLY A 3 -57.39 2.22 -14.38
C GLY A 3 -56.16 1.33 -14.16
N LEU A 4 -55.94 0.34 -15.01
CA LEU A 4 -54.85 -0.65 -14.85
C LEU A 4 -53.49 -0.16 -15.37
N ARG A 5 -53.47 0.82 -16.27
CA ARG A 5 -52.20 1.39 -16.79
C ARG A 5 -51.54 2.41 -15.84
N SER A 6 -52.37 3.09 -14.99
CA SER A 6 -51.86 4.06 -14.03
C SER A 6 -51.14 3.41 -12.84
N ALA A 7 -51.62 2.25 -12.37
CA ALA A 7 -51.01 1.51 -11.28
C ALA A 7 -49.64 0.87 -11.65
N GLN A 8 -49.47 0.47 -12.92
CA GLN A 8 -48.24 -0.10 -13.39
C GLN A 8 -47.10 0.90 -13.58
N ASN A 9 -47.43 2.18 -13.87
CA ASN A 9 -46.43 3.23 -13.97
C ASN A 9 -46.02 3.74 -12.58
N ALA A 10 -46.91 3.75 -11.59
CA ALA A 10 -46.56 4.12 -10.21
C ALA A 10 -45.60 3.10 -9.56
N SER A 11 -45.73 1.80 -9.86
CA SER A 11 -44.86 0.76 -9.33
C SER A 11 -43.46 0.73 -9.97
N LYS A 12 -43.35 1.28 -11.20
CA LYS A 12 -42.01 1.42 -11.86
C LYS A 12 -41.24 2.65 -11.38
N LEU A 13 -41.93 3.73 -11.02
CA LEU A 13 -41.29 4.95 -10.51
C LEU A 13 -40.67 4.74 -9.11
N ASN A 14 -41.34 3.94 -8.25
CA ASN A 14 -40.89 3.69 -6.88
C ASN A 14 -39.72 2.66 -6.81
N ARG A 15 -39.38 1.99 -7.92
CA ARG A 15 -38.26 1.02 -7.96
C ARG A 15 -36.95 1.61 -8.47
N SER A 16 -36.98 2.78 -9.11
CA SER A 16 -35.79 3.50 -9.57
C SER A 16 -35.17 4.38 -8.46
N ASP A 17 -35.96 4.87 -7.52
CA ASP A 17 -35.47 5.75 -6.46
C ASP A 17 -34.86 5.00 -5.25
N MET A 18 -35.02 3.68 -5.15
CA MET A 18 -34.51 2.87 -4.04
C MET A 18 -33.14 2.24 -4.33
N LYS A 19 -32.50 2.59 -5.45
CA LYS A 19 -31.13 2.14 -5.81
C LYS A 19 -30.05 3.19 -5.60
N HIS A 20 -30.35 4.31 -4.96
CA HIS A 20 -29.36 5.39 -4.74
C HIS A 20 -29.11 5.59 -3.25
N GLY A 21 -28.48 4.63 -2.62
CA GLY A 21 -28.16 4.69 -1.19
C GLY A 21 -27.26 3.58 -0.68
N SER A 22 -26.38 3.02 -1.53
CA SER A 22 -25.26 2.21 -1.07
C SER A 22 -23.98 2.98 -1.37
N ASN A 23 -23.60 3.86 -0.45
CA ASN A 23 -22.23 4.37 -0.37
C ASN A 23 -21.34 3.22 0.07
N ASP A 24 -21.05 2.32 -0.85
CA ASP A 24 -19.92 1.42 -0.74
C ASP A 24 -18.65 2.28 -0.78
N MET A 25 -18.18 2.60 0.41
CA MET A 25 -16.86 3.18 0.66
C MET A 25 -15.82 2.17 0.18
N LYS A 26 -15.40 2.29 -1.08
CA LYS A 26 -14.24 1.58 -1.65
C LYS A 26 -13.03 2.51 -1.54
N PRO A 27 -12.23 2.44 -0.47
CA PRO A 27 -11.16 3.41 -0.24
C PRO A 27 -9.95 3.23 -1.17
N ALA A 28 -9.71 2.05 -1.72
CA ALA A 28 -8.48 1.77 -2.48
C ALA A 28 -8.60 1.95 -4.01
N HIS A 29 -9.82 1.99 -4.55
CA HIS A 29 -10.03 2.05 -6.02
C HIS A 29 -9.97 3.47 -6.59
N CYS A 30 -9.98 4.49 -5.73
CA CYS A 30 -9.98 5.90 -6.16
C CYS A 30 -8.62 6.39 -6.66
N ASP A 31 -7.52 5.90 -6.06
CA ASP A 31 -6.19 6.48 -6.24
C ASP A 31 -5.56 6.11 -7.58
N MET A 32 -5.76 4.89 -8.08
CA MET A 32 -5.17 4.45 -9.34
C MET A 32 -5.95 4.93 -10.57
N LYS A 33 -7.28 5.09 -10.46
CA LYS A 33 -8.08 5.78 -11.49
C LYS A 33 -7.67 7.23 -11.62
N MET A 34 -7.27 7.88 -10.52
CA MET A 34 -6.81 9.25 -10.52
C MET A 34 -5.46 9.40 -11.22
N ALA A 35 -4.51 8.49 -10.99
CA ALA A 35 -3.22 8.46 -11.69
C ALA A 35 -3.37 8.13 -13.18
N SER A 36 -4.22 7.17 -13.55
CA SER A 36 -4.50 6.83 -14.96
C SER A 36 -5.29 7.94 -15.69
N ASN A 37 -6.12 8.70 -14.97
CA ASN A 37 -6.77 9.89 -15.53
C ASN A 37 -5.78 11.03 -15.75
N CYS A 38 -4.76 11.20 -14.91
CA CYS A 38 -3.73 12.22 -15.11
C CYS A 38 -2.96 12.01 -16.42
N THR A 39 -2.61 10.76 -16.75
CA THR A 39 -1.94 10.43 -18.02
C THR A 39 -2.85 10.51 -19.24
N LYS A 40 -4.14 10.16 -19.12
CA LYS A 40 -5.11 10.32 -20.22
C LYS A 40 -5.49 11.77 -20.48
N THR A 41 -5.48 12.60 -19.46
CA THR A 41 -5.84 14.02 -19.54
C THR A 41 -4.70 14.87 -20.08
N ALA A 42 -3.43 14.42 -19.96
CA ALA A 42 -2.28 15.07 -20.58
C ALA A 42 -2.34 15.08 -22.12
N GLY A 43 -3.07 14.12 -22.72
CA GLY A 43 -3.28 14.07 -24.18
C GLY A 43 -4.29 15.08 -24.74
N ASN A 44 -5.06 15.78 -23.90
CA ASN A 44 -6.20 16.60 -24.33
C ASN A 44 -6.02 18.13 -24.14
N GLY A 45 -4.80 18.65 -24.23
CA GLY A 45 -4.57 20.11 -24.26
C GLY A 45 -4.85 20.83 -22.94
N MET A 46 -4.78 20.13 -21.79
CA MET A 46 -4.96 20.74 -20.48
C MET A 46 -3.84 21.74 -20.19
N LYS A 47 -4.20 22.91 -19.65
CA LYS A 47 -3.23 23.94 -19.26
C LYS A 47 -2.28 23.37 -18.18
N LEU A 48 -0.98 23.62 -18.34
CA LEU A 48 0.08 23.15 -17.42
C LEU A 48 -0.26 23.29 -15.92
N PRO A 49 -0.83 24.42 -15.43
CA PRO A 49 -1.14 24.56 -14.00
C PRO A 49 -2.23 23.59 -13.53
N ALA A 50 -3.22 23.26 -14.35
CA ALA A 50 -4.26 22.32 -13.99
C ALA A 50 -3.74 20.88 -13.91
N LEU A 51 -2.80 20.51 -14.81
CA LEU A 51 -2.11 19.23 -14.77
C LEU A 51 -1.27 19.11 -13.49
N PHE A 52 -0.51 20.15 -13.14
CA PHE A 52 0.31 20.19 -11.94
C PHE A 52 -0.54 20.00 -10.67
N VAL A 53 -1.64 20.73 -10.52
CA VAL A 53 -2.57 20.60 -9.37
C VAL A 53 -3.14 19.17 -9.27
N SER A 54 -3.52 18.57 -10.40
CA SER A 54 -4.02 17.20 -10.44
C SER A 54 -2.96 16.18 -10.00
N CYS A 55 -1.71 16.33 -10.47
CA CYS A 55 -0.60 15.46 -10.06
C CYS A 55 -0.27 15.60 -8.57
N VAL A 56 -0.27 16.82 -8.03
CA VAL A 56 -0.05 17.06 -6.60
C VAL A 56 -1.18 16.45 -5.77
N GLY A 57 -2.43 16.58 -6.20
CA GLY A 57 -3.58 15.95 -5.53
C GLY A 57 -3.46 14.42 -5.48
N SER A 58 -3.10 13.79 -6.60
CA SER A 58 -2.86 12.33 -6.65
C SER A 58 -1.70 11.90 -5.75
N ALA A 59 -0.59 12.66 -5.75
CA ALA A 59 0.55 12.37 -4.88
C ALA A 59 0.17 12.50 -3.40
N ALA A 60 -0.59 13.53 -3.03
CA ALA A 60 -1.06 13.72 -1.65
C ALA A 60 -1.95 12.57 -1.18
N ALA A 61 -2.88 12.10 -2.02
CA ALA A 61 -3.73 10.95 -1.71
C ALA A 61 -2.90 9.68 -1.50
N ALA A 62 -1.92 9.41 -2.37
CA ALA A 62 -1.00 8.28 -2.23
C ALA A 62 -0.20 8.37 -0.92
N MET A 63 0.30 9.56 -0.54
CA MET A 63 1.02 9.77 0.70
C MET A 63 0.15 9.49 1.94
N VAL A 64 -1.12 9.94 1.94
CA VAL A 64 -2.06 9.67 3.04
C VAL A 64 -2.28 8.15 3.17
N ASN A 65 -2.44 7.44 2.07
CA ASN A 65 -2.62 6.00 2.07
C ASN A 65 -1.39 5.27 2.65
N ILE A 66 -0.18 5.67 2.25
CA ILE A 66 1.08 5.15 2.80
C ILE A 66 1.15 5.39 4.31
N CYS A 67 0.87 6.62 4.76
CA CYS A 67 0.86 6.96 6.19
C CYS A 67 -0.14 6.11 6.98
N ALA A 68 -1.34 5.88 6.42
CA ALA A 68 -2.36 5.04 7.06
C ALA A 68 -1.86 3.59 7.27
N PHE A 69 -1.21 3.00 6.27
CA PHE A 69 -0.62 1.66 6.41
C PHE A 69 0.50 1.64 7.45
N VAL A 70 1.39 2.63 7.44
CA VAL A 70 2.49 2.72 8.44
C VAL A 70 1.91 2.80 9.84
N ILE A 71 0.95 3.70 10.09
CA ILE A 71 0.31 3.85 11.40
C ILE A 71 -0.38 2.55 11.82
N PHE A 72 -1.13 1.92 10.92
CA PHE A 72 -1.78 0.64 11.19
C PHE A 72 -0.77 -0.42 11.64
N PHE A 73 0.34 -0.60 10.91
CA PHE A 73 1.35 -1.59 11.27
C PHE A 73 2.12 -1.21 12.54
N LEU A 74 2.32 0.07 12.84
CA LEU A 74 2.90 0.51 14.12
C LEU A 74 1.99 0.12 15.31
N VAL A 75 0.67 0.27 15.16
CA VAL A 75 -0.30 -0.18 16.17
C VAL A 75 -0.26 -1.70 16.31
N VAL A 76 -0.24 -2.44 15.21
CA VAL A 76 -0.11 -3.91 15.24
C VAL A 76 1.18 -4.32 15.96
N MET A 77 2.31 -3.67 15.68
CA MET A 77 3.57 -3.93 16.38
C MET A 77 3.50 -3.65 17.87
N ALA A 78 2.85 -2.55 18.27
CA ALA A 78 2.66 -2.22 19.68
C ALA A 78 1.86 -3.32 20.40
N LEU A 79 0.80 -3.80 19.78
CA LEU A 79 0.00 -4.92 20.29
C LEU A 79 0.79 -6.23 20.37
N VAL A 80 1.59 -6.54 19.34
CA VAL A 80 2.45 -7.73 19.32
C VAL A 80 3.48 -7.67 20.45
N ARG A 81 4.13 -6.53 20.65
CA ARG A 81 5.08 -6.34 21.76
C ARG A 81 4.43 -6.46 23.14
N GLN A 82 3.18 -6.01 23.27
CA GLN A 82 2.43 -6.15 24.52
C GLN A 82 2.04 -7.60 24.81
N ALA A 83 1.63 -8.32 23.76
CA ALA A 83 1.23 -9.74 23.87
C ALA A 83 2.44 -10.67 24.02
N TRP A 84 3.59 -10.30 23.45
CA TRP A 84 4.80 -11.12 23.39
C TRP A 84 6.06 -10.27 23.61
N PRO A 85 6.44 -9.97 24.85
CA PRO A 85 7.56 -9.08 25.18
C PRO A 85 8.92 -9.51 24.65
N THR A 86 9.09 -10.82 24.36
CA THR A 86 10.36 -11.41 23.88
C THR A 86 10.47 -11.54 22.37
N VAL A 87 9.60 -10.85 21.60
CA VAL A 87 9.67 -10.89 20.12
C VAL A 87 11.00 -10.33 19.64
N PRO A 88 11.75 -11.09 18.81
CA PRO A 88 13.02 -10.64 18.29
C PRO A 88 12.84 -9.44 17.35
N PRO A 89 13.79 -8.47 17.34
CA PRO A 89 13.74 -7.28 16.48
C PRO A 89 13.57 -7.60 14.99
N LEU A 90 14.16 -8.70 14.53
CA LEU A 90 14.02 -9.17 13.16
C LEU A 90 12.57 -9.48 12.78
N ALA A 91 11.82 -10.13 13.66
CA ALA A 91 10.40 -10.43 13.41
C ALA A 91 9.56 -9.17 13.32
N LEU A 92 9.84 -8.18 14.16
CA LEU A 92 9.20 -6.86 14.10
C LEU A 92 9.54 -6.13 12.79
N GLY A 93 10.81 -6.20 12.35
CA GLY A 93 11.26 -5.60 11.09
C GLY A 93 10.67 -6.27 9.85
N LEU A 94 10.32 -7.56 9.92
CA LEU A 94 9.59 -8.24 8.87
C LEU A 94 8.16 -7.70 8.71
N LEU A 95 7.52 -7.30 9.80
CA LEU A 95 6.19 -6.69 9.78
C LEU A 95 6.26 -5.23 9.31
N GLU A 96 7.09 -4.44 9.98
CA GLU A 96 7.26 -3.03 9.68
C GLU A 96 8.74 -2.64 9.79
N LEU A 97 9.27 -2.12 8.69
CA LEU A 97 10.68 -1.87 8.47
C LEU A 97 11.28 -0.89 9.50
N THR A 98 10.61 0.25 9.71
CA THR A 98 11.13 1.36 10.52
C THR A 98 11.32 0.96 11.98
N GLY A 99 10.28 0.39 12.57
CA GLY A 99 10.31 -0.07 13.96
C GLY A 99 11.25 -1.26 14.19
N GLY A 100 11.42 -2.11 13.17
CA GLY A 100 12.37 -3.22 13.22
C GLY A 100 13.81 -2.72 13.22
N ILE A 101 14.18 -1.84 12.31
CA ILE A 101 15.55 -1.31 12.18
C ILE A 101 15.94 -0.50 13.41
N THR A 102 15.06 0.33 13.93
CA THR A 102 15.35 1.13 15.13
C THR A 102 15.52 0.30 16.40
N SER A 103 15.12 -0.96 16.39
CA SER A 103 15.27 -1.90 17.50
C SER A 103 16.54 -2.74 17.41
N LEU A 104 17.34 -2.63 16.33
CA LEU A 104 18.58 -3.35 16.15
C LEU A 104 19.72 -2.66 16.91
N GLU A 105 20.63 -3.48 17.44
CA GLU A 105 21.86 -2.97 18.03
C GLU A 105 22.85 -2.49 16.97
N ALA A 106 23.62 -1.47 17.29
CA ALA A 106 24.71 -0.97 16.44
C ALA A 106 25.91 -1.94 16.48
N SER A 107 25.80 -3.06 15.80
CA SER A 107 26.80 -4.11 15.71
C SER A 107 26.93 -4.60 14.26
N PRO A 108 28.03 -5.28 13.87
CA PRO A 108 28.16 -5.87 12.55
C PRO A 108 26.98 -6.80 12.18
N ALA A 109 26.50 -7.59 13.16
CA ALA A 109 25.33 -8.43 12.99
C ALA A 109 24.04 -7.60 12.78
N GLY A 110 23.86 -6.53 13.56
CA GLY A 110 22.76 -5.59 13.41
C GLY A 110 22.77 -4.90 12.03
N PHE A 111 23.96 -4.55 11.51
CA PHE A 111 24.12 -3.99 10.17
C PHE A 111 23.69 -4.98 9.08
N CYS A 112 24.11 -6.25 9.17
CA CYS A 112 23.69 -7.28 8.22
C CYS A 112 22.16 -7.53 8.28
N MET A 113 21.57 -7.54 9.48
CA MET A 113 20.12 -7.68 9.66
C MET A 113 19.37 -6.48 9.08
N ALA A 114 19.86 -5.26 9.32
CA ALA A 114 19.30 -4.05 8.75
C ALA A 114 19.31 -4.08 7.21
N ALA A 115 20.43 -4.51 6.61
CA ALA A 115 20.55 -4.65 5.17
C ALA A 115 19.58 -5.68 4.60
N ALA A 116 19.37 -6.81 5.28
CA ALA A 116 18.38 -7.82 4.91
C ALA A 116 16.95 -7.26 4.98
N LEU A 117 16.60 -6.56 6.07
CA LEU A 117 15.29 -5.94 6.26
C LEU A 117 15.01 -4.85 5.22
N LEU A 118 16.01 -4.02 4.89
CA LEU A 118 15.90 -3.02 3.82
C LEU A 118 15.66 -3.68 2.46
N GLY A 119 16.32 -4.77 2.16
CA GLY A 119 16.09 -5.56 0.96
C GLY A 119 14.68 -6.16 0.90
N TRP A 120 14.18 -6.65 2.04
CA TRP A 120 12.83 -7.19 2.16
C TRP A 120 11.77 -6.10 2.06
N GLY A 121 11.86 -5.04 2.84
CA GLY A 121 10.93 -3.90 2.84
C GLY A 121 9.77 -3.97 3.82
N GLY A 122 9.58 -5.11 4.51
CA GLY A 122 8.49 -5.30 5.48
C GLY A 122 7.12 -5.62 4.84
N VAL A 123 6.27 -6.31 5.60
CA VAL A 123 4.89 -6.67 5.17
C VAL A 123 4.05 -5.44 4.88
N SER A 124 4.24 -4.35 5.62
CA SER A 124 3.57 -3.07 5.39
C SER A 124 3.73 -2.58 3.93
N VAL A 125 4.97 -2.58 3.43
CA VAL A 125 5.28 -2.19 2.04
C VAL A 125 4.71 -3.17 1.04
N HIS A 126 4.71 -4.48 1.37
CA HIS A 126 4.12 -5.50 0.48
C HIS A 126 2.60 -5.34 0.36
N CYS A 127 1.89 -5.00 1.46
CA CYS A 127 0.45 -4.70 1.40
C CYS A 127 0.16 -3.48 0.52
N GLN A 128 0.95 -2.42 0.65
CA GLN A 128 0.82 -1.23 -0.21
C GLN A 128 1.06 -1.57 -1.68
N THR A 129 2.11 -2.34 -1.96
CA THR A 129 2.44 -2.78 -3.32
C THR A 129 1.37 -3.70 -3.88
N ALA A 130 0.82 -4.62 -3.07
CA ALA A 130 -0.27 -5.51 -3.48
C ALA A 130 -1.50 -4.72 -3.90
N ALA A 131 -1.88 -3.68 -3.15
CA ALA A 131 -3.00 -2.81 -3.50
C ALA A 131 -2.79 -2.09 -4.85
N VAL A 132 -1.55 -1.70 -5.17
CA VAL A 132 -1.21 -1.10 -6.47
C VAL A 132 -1.19 -2.13 -7.60
N LEU A 133 -0.75 -3.35 -7.33
CA LEU A 133 -0.63 -4.42 -8.34
C LEU A 133 -1.98 -5.05 -8.73
N GLU A 134 -3.00 -4.94 -7.89
CA GLU A 134 -4.32 -5.57 -8.12
C GLU A 134 -4.90 -5.24 -9.50
N ASP A 135 -4.77 -3.99 -9.95
CA ASP A 135 -5.31 -3.52 -11.23
C ASP A 135 -4.36 -3.72 -12.42
N THR A 136 -3.12 -4.15 -12.21
CA THR A 136 -2.10 -4.23 -13.28
C THR A 136 -1.99 -5.61 -13.91
N GLY A 137 -2.62 -6.64 -13.33
CA GLY A 137 -2.48 -8.03 -13.75
C GLY A 137 -1.09 -8.62 -13.49
N LEU A 138 -0.22 -7.92 -12.78
CA LEU A 138 1.10 -8.40 -12.40
C LEU A 138 1.02 -9.39 -11.24
N SER A 139 1.90 -10.41 -11.26
CA SER A 139 1.90 -11.45 -10.25
C SER A 139 2.62 -11.02 -8.97
N LEU A 140 1.86 -10.87 -7.87
CA LEU A 140 2.40 -10.60 -6.55
C LEU A 140 3.45 -11.65 -6.11
N LYS A 141 3.30 -12.91 -6.53
CA LYS A 141 4.28 -13.97 -6.20
C LYS A 141 5.67 -13.68 -6.78
N ARG A 142 5.75 -13.19 -8.02
CA ARG A 142 7.04 -12.82 -8.65
C ARG A 142 7.67 -11.64 -7.96
N TYR A 143 6.87 -10.66 -7.54
CA TYR A 143 7.33 -9.52 -6.77
C TYR A 143 7.91 -9.95 -5.42
N LEU A 144 7.20 -10.79 -4.65
CA LEU A 144 7.65 -11.28 -3.35
C LEU A 144 8.95 -12.11 -3.47
N LEU A 145 9.04 -12.95 -4.52
CA LEU A 145 10.25 -13.72 -4.77
C LEU A 145 11.45 -12.81 -5.09
N ALA A 146 11.25 -11.78 -5.90
CA ALA A 146 12.30 -10.79 -6.20
C ALA A 146 12.74 -10.04 -4.94
N LYS A 147 11.81 -9.70 -4.04
CA LYS A 147 12.10 -9.05 -2.76
C LYS A 147 12.86 -9.96 -1.80
N ALA A 148 12.50 -11.23 -1.72
CA ALA A 148 13.23 -12.21 -0.92
C ALA A 148 14.68 -12.37 -1.44
N LEU A 149 14.86 -12.47 -2.75
CA LEU A 149 16.19 -12.53 -3.37
C LEU A 149 16.99 -11.24 -3.09
N GLN A 150 16.36 -10.07 -3.20
CA GLN A 150 16.99 -8.79 -2.87
C GLN A 150 17.46 -8.74 -1.41
N ALA A 151 16.66 -9.25 -0.46
CA ALA A 151 17.01 -9.32 0.96
C ALA A 151 18.29 -10.18 1.19
N VAL A 152 18.35 -11.34 0.54
CA VAL A 152 19.51 -12.23 0.63
C VAL A 152 20.76 -11.56 0.04
N ILE A 153 20.67 -10.97 -1.15
CA ILE A 153 21.79 -10.27 -1.80
C ILE A 153 22.27 -9.10 -0.93
N SER A 154 21.34 -8.29 -0.37
CA SER A 154 21.70 -7.18 0.51
C SER A 154 22.42 -7.65 1.77
N ALA A 155 21.96 -8.73 2.38
CA ALA A 155 22.59 -9.32 3.56
C ALA A 155 24.01 -9.84 3.24
N LEU A 156 24.19 -10.54 2.12
CA LEU A 156 25.48 -11.06 1.69
C LEU A 156 26.47 -9.92 1.38
N PHE A 157 25.99 -8.85 0.73
CA PHE A 157 26.81 -7.67 0.47
C PHE A 157 27.24 -6.98 1.76
N ALA A 158 26.32 -6.81 2.71
CA ALA A 158 26.62 -6.25 4.03
C ALA A 158 27.65 -7.12 4.80
N LEU A 159 27.49 -8.44 4.75
CA LEU A 159 28.45 -9.38 5.36
C LEU A 159 29.83 -9.24 4.72
N GLY A 160 29.92 -9.15 3.40
CA GLY A 160 31.18 -8.91 2.68
C GLY A 160 31.86 -7.62 3.14
N LEU A 161 31.09 -6.51 3.26
CA LEU A 161 31.62 -5.25 3.76
C LEU A 161 32.15 -5.37 5.21
N CYS A 162 31.44 -6.07 6.08
CA CYS A 162 31.90 -6.30 7.45
C CYS A 162 33.17 -7.11 7.50
N CYS A 163 33.33 -8.12 6.63
CA CYS A 163 34.56 -8.92 6.56
C CYS A 163 35.80 -8.15 6.01
N PHE A 164 35.53 -7.14 5.15
CA PHE A 164 36.60 -6.28 4.60
C PHE A 164 37.01 -5.13 5.54
N SER A 165 36.14 -4.77 6.48
CA SER A 165 36.36 -3.66 7.42
C SER A 165 37.04 -4.08 8.73
N LEU A 166 37.21 -5.39 8.95
CA LEU A 166 37.94 -5.99 10.05
C LEU A 166 39.40 -6.29 9.61
#